data_861d08986a66332a75703cd3a5be9ff0
#
_entry.id   861d08986a66332a75703cd3a5be9ff0
#
_cell.length_a   1.000
_cell.length_b   1.000
_cell.length_c   1.000
_cell.angle_alpha   90.00
_cell.angle_beta   90.00
_cell.angle_gamma   90.00
#
_symmetry.space_group_name_H-M   'P 1'
#
loop_
_entity.id
_entity.type
_entity.pdbx_description
1 polymer ?
#
loop_
_entity_poly.entity_id
_entity_poly.type
_entity_poly.pdbx_seq_one_letter_code
_entity_poly.pdbx_strand_id
1 'polypeptide(L)'
;MSDDKDLRFVDSMGMNGPIFNMLKEAIRQNDLEFEWIYGDDFYKDKNKLTKELFLRLKEKLDTSSIYKTNDELNDLDIRTELTYKGKSVTSNIRTTIHGLQQIKQYCLQDNFDDLTPTFIKKRKYKGKSKEDYSSASSGIYPMRATLKEEIKLDKLDKEVLSFLNNWSHKNKYFRYKKRYSYITHDKLWRIDLTAVKSSNKNVYS
;
A
#
# COMPACT_ATOMS: atom_id res chain seq x y z
N MET A 1 36.24 -7.24 2.17
CA MET A 1 36.35 -6.13 1.19
C MET A 1 35.21 -6.18 0.15
N SER A 2 34.00 -6.67 0.50
CA SER A 2 32.82 -6.73 -0.39
C SER A 2 31.77 -5.65 -0.09
N ASP A 3 31.90 -4.93 1.03
CA ASP A 3 30.85 -4.02 1.51
C ASP A 3 30.78 -2.66 0.78
N ASP A 4 31.88 -2.26 0.13
CA ASP A 4 31.99 -0.89 -0.40
C ASP A 4 31.30 -0.69 -1.78
N LYS A 5 31.09 -1.78 -2.54
CA LYS A 5 30.40 -1.71 -3.84
C LYS A 5 28.88 -1.66 -3.68
N ASP A 6 28.37 -2.35 -2.67
CA ASP A 6 26.93 -2.37 -2.37
C ASP A 6 26.46 -1.04 -1.80
N LEU A 7 27.30 -0.35 -1.02
CA LEU A 7 27.02 0.98 -0.51
C LEU A 7 26.92 2.04 -1.62
N ARG A 8 27.72 1.98 -2.68
CA ARG A 8 27.65 2.92 -3.81
C ARG A 8 26.36 2.75 -4.63
N PHE A 9 25.89 1.54 -4.79
CA PHE A 9 24.62 1.26 -5.46
C PHE A 9 23.45 1.82 -4.64
N VAL A 10 23.49 1.67 -3.34
CA VAL A 10 22.50 2.20 -2.39
C VAL A 10 22.45 3.72 -2.44
N ASP A 11 23.60 4.40 -2.47
CA ASP A 11 23.67 5.86 -2.57
C ASP A 11 23.15 6.39 -3.91
N SER A 12 23.40 5.68 -5.01
CA SER A 12 22.91 6.07 -6.34
C SER A 12 21.39 5.97 -6.46
N MET A 13 20.74 5.15 -5.65
CA MET A 13 19.30 5.04 -5.55
C MET A 13 18.67 6.02 -4.53
N GLY A 14 19.47 6.85 -3.87
CA GLY A 14 19.00 7.75 -2.82
C GLY A 14 18.59 7.04 -1.53
N MET A 15 19.09 5.82 -1.32
CA MET A 15 18.88 5.09 -0.08
C MET A 15 19.85 5.60 0.99
N ASN A 16 19.32 6.23 2.00
CA ASN A 16 20.10 6.55 3.20
C ASN A 16 20.15 5.35 4.16
N GLY A 17 20.97 5.43 5.21
CA GLY A 17 21.14 4.36 6.19
C GLY A 17 19.81 3.82 6.77
N PRO A 18 18.85 4.66 7.19
CA PRO A 18 17.54 4.20 7.63
C PRO A 18 16.77 3.39 6.61
N ILE A 19 16.74 3.81 5.34
CA ILE A 19 16.05 3.09 4.26
C ILE A 19 16.71 1.74 4.00
N PHE A 20 18.04 1.69 3.99
CA PHE A 20 18.79 0.45 3.82
C PHE A 20 18.52 -0.54 4.97
N ASN A 21 18.45 -0.06 6.20
CA ASN A 21 18.10 -0.90 7.34
C ASN A 21 16.68 -1.46 7.23
N MET A 22 15.71 -0.67 6.78
CA MET A 22 14.36 -1.15 6.50
C MET A 22 14.35 -2.28 5.46
N LEU A 23 15.08 -2.11 4.36
CA LEU A 23 15.18 -3.13 3.31
C LEU A 23 15.83 -4.42 3.85
N LYS A 24 16.91 -4.31 4.62
CA LYS A 24 17.53 -5.48 5.27
C LYS A 24 16.58 -6.24 6.18
N GLU A 25 15.78 -5.53 6.96
CA GLU A 25 14.77 -6.17 7.81
C GLU A 25 13.67 -6.86 6.98
N ALA A 26 13.19 -6.21 5.91
CA ALA A 26 12.19 -6.79 5.01
C ALA A 26 12.66 -8.09 4.33
N ILE A 27 13.95 -8.14 3.93
CA ILE A 27 14.54 -9.35 3.32
C ILE A 27 14.63 -10.49 4.34
N ARG A 28 14.83 -10.18 5.62
CA ARG A 28 14.99 -11.17 6.68
C ARG A 28 13.68 -11.75 7.21
N GLN A 29 12.56 -11.07 7.01
CA GLN A 29 11.28 -11.40 7.62
C GLN A 29 10.16 -11.36 6.57
N ASN A 30 9.54 -12.50 6.32
CA ASN A 30 8.53 -12.66 5.26
C ASN A 30 7.22 -11.88 5.50
N ASP A 31 6.96 -11.47 6.76
CA ASP A 31 5.72 -10.77 7.13
C ASP A 31 5.83 -9.25 7.02
N LEU A 32 6.98 -8.76 6.58
CA LEU A 32 7.21 -7.32 6.41
C LEU A 32 7.02 -6.89 4.98
N GLU A 33 6.26 -5.81 4.80
CA GLU A 33 6.09 -5.12 3.54
C GLU A 33 6.99 -3.88 3.52
N PHE A 34 7.99 -3.90 2.65
CA PHE A 34 8.78 -2.72 2.31
C PHE A 34 8.19 -2.07 1.07
N GLU A 35 7.75 -0.83 1.20
CA GLU A 35 7.22 -0.05 0.09
C GLU A 35 8.05 1.21 -0.13
N TRP A 36 8.41 1.46 -1.36
CA TRP A 36 8.94 2.75 -1.79
C TRP A 36 7.85 3.50 -2.55
N ILE A 37 7.40 4.63 -2.00
CA ILE A 37 6.25 5.35 -2.48
C ILE A 37 6.70 6.68 -3.08
N TYR A 38 6.28 6.95 -4.32
CA TYR A 38 6.49 8.21 -5.03
C TYR A 38 5.17 8.93 -5.26
N GLY A 39 5.16 10.26 -5.14
CA GLY A 39 3.98 11.07 -5.46
C GLY A 39 2.87 11.05 -4.41
N ASP A 40 3.19 10.70 -3.16
CA ASP A 40 2.26 10.75 -2.04
C ASP A 40 2.04 12.19 -1.55
N ASP A 41 0.88 12.44 -0.92
CA ASP A 41 0.49 13.73 -0.28
C ASP A 41 1.46 14.21 0.83
N PHE A 42 2.47 13.41 1.17
CA PHE A 42 3.46 13.73 2.20
C PHE A 42 4.29 14.98 1.86
N TYR A 43 4.53 15.22 0.59
CA TYR A 43 5.19 16.43 0.09
C TYR A 43 4.14 17.40 -0.44
N LYS A 44 3.67 18.29 0.42
CA LYS A 44 2.67 19.31 0.11
C LYS A 44 2.95 19.96 -1.26
N ASP A 45 2.03 19.70 -2.20
CA ASP A 45 1.77 20.40 -3.46
C ASP A 45 2.82 20.43 -4.59
N LYS A 46 4.10 20.20 -4.36
CA LYS A 46 5.12 20.40 -5.41
C LYS A 46 5.49 19.17 -6.23
N ASN A 47 5.15 17.97 -5.77
CA ASN A 47 5.64 16.71 -6.36
C ASN A 47 4.54 15.67 -6.57
N LYS A 48 3.31 16.11 -6.81
CA LYS A 48 2.24 15.18 -7.19
C LYS A 48 2.54 14.58 -8.54
N LEU A 49 2.34 13.27 -8.66
CA LEU A 49 2.38 12.58 -9.94
C LEU A 49 1.23 13.14 -10.80
N THR A 50 1.55 13.93 -11.82
CA THR A 50 0.54 14.44 -12.75
C THR A 50 -0.03 13.31 -13.58
N LYS A 51 -1.26 13.47 -14.12
CA LYS A 51 -1.87 12.51 -15.05
C LYS A 51 -0.95 12.23 -16.25
N GLU A 52 -0.31 13.26 -16.79
CA GLU A 52 0.60 13.14 -17.92
C GLU A 52 1.82 12.30 -17.57
N LEU A 53 2.44 12.55 -16.41
CA LEU A 53 3.59 11.77 -15.96
C LEU A 53 3.18 10.32 -15.66
N PHE A 54 2.01 10.10 -15.07
CA PHE A 54 1.46 8.76 -14.86
C PHE A 54 1.30 7.99 -16.18
N LEU A 55 0.71 8.62 -17.20
CA LEU A 55 0.51 8.00 -18.51
C LEU A 55 1.84 7.73 -19.22
N ARG A 56 2.80 8.65 -19.16
CA ARG A 56 4.15 8.46 -19.73
C ARG A 56 4.91 7.33 -19.03
N LEU A 57 4.80 7.21 -17.70
CA LEU A 57 5.40 6.10 -16.96
C LEU A 57 4.74 4.77 -17.35
N LYS A 58 3.41 4.74 -17.46
CA LYS A 58 2.68 3.56 -17.91
C LYS A 58 3.17 3.12 -19.28
N GLU A 59 3.21 4.01 -20.27
CA GLU A 59 3.68 3.72 -21.62
C GLU A 59 5.12 3.16 -21.62
N LYS A 60 6.02 3.77 -20.86
CA LYS A 60 7.41 3.28 -20.74
C LYS A 60 7.49 1.89 -20.13
N LEU A 61 6.67 1.60 -19.13
CA LEU A 61 6.64 0.29 -18.50
C LEU A 61 5.99 -0.76 -19.38
N ASP A 62 4.91 -0.41 -20.12
CA ASP A 62 4.23 -1.29 -21.07
C ASP A 62 5.16 -1.72 -22.22
N THR A 63 6.05 -0.84 -22.65
CA THR A 63 7.00 -1.10 -23.77
C THR A 63 8.34 -1.66 -23.30
N SER A 64 8.57 -1.79 -21.99
CA SER A 64 9.82 -2.28 -21.44
C SER A 64 9.93 -3.81 -21.54
N SER A 65 11.07 -4.29 -22.02
CA SER A 65 11.39 -5.73 -22.01
C SER A 65 11.78 -6.28 -20.63
N ILE A 66 11.98 -5.41 -19.64
CA ILE A 66 12.45 -5.79 -18.29
C ILE A 66 11.29 -6.28 -17.42
N TYR A 67 10.08 -5.84 -17.71
CA TYR A 67 8.91 -6.11 -16.89
C TYR A 67 7.87 -6.95 -17.62
N LYS A 68 7.21 -7.83 -16.87
CA LYS A 68 5.94 -8.44 -17.32
C LYS A 68 4.80 -7.56 -16.81
N THR A 69 3.89 -7.20 -17.70
CA THR A 69 2.66 -6.52 -17.34
C THR A 69 1.70 -7.53 -16.73
N ASN A 70 1.16 -7.24 -15.56
CA ASN A 70 -0.01 -7.94 -15.03
C ASN A 70 -1.27 -7.19 -15.47
N ASP A 71 -2.40 -7.88 -15.40
CA ASP A 71 -3.70 -7.30 -15.71
C ASP A 71 -4.00 -6.07 -14.86
N GLU A 72 -4.86 -5.22 -15.41
CA GLU A 72 -5.43 -4.10 -14.67
C GLU A 72 -6.25 -4.62 -13.49
N LEU A 73 -5.86 -4.24 -12.28
CA LEU A 73 -6.55 -4.61 -11.06
C LEU A 73 -7.41 -3.45 -10.56
N ASN A 74 -8.63 -3.77 -10.20
CA ASN A 74 -9.56 -2.84 -9.59
C ASN A 74 -9.84 -3.32 -8.16
N ASP A 75 -9.50 -2.49 -7.18
CA ASP A 75 -9.64 -2.79 -5.77
C ASP A 75 -10.47 -1.72 -5.07
N LEU A 76 -11.33 -2.13 -4.14
CA LEU A 76 -11.98 -1.24 -3.21
C LEU A 76 -11.51 -1.54 -1.79
N ASP A 77 -10.67 -0.66 -1.26
CA ASP A 77 -10.29 -0.71 0.16
C ASP A 77 -11.36 -0.04 1.01
N ILE A 78 -11.74 -0.71 2.08
CA ILE A 78 -12.70 -0.20 3.06
C ILE A 78 -12.06 -0.24 4.44
N ARG A 79 -12.16 0.87 5.17
CA ARG A 79 -11.83 0.97 6.59
C ARG A 79 -13.00 1.54 7.33
N THR A 80 -13.12 1.23 8.61
CA THR A 80 -14.17 1.76 9.46
C THR A 80 -13.61 2.72 10.50
N GLU A 81 -14.47 3.56 11.00
CA GLU A 81 -14.20 4.38 12.16
C GLU A 81 -14.45 3.58 13.44
N LEU A 82 -13.58 3.75 14.40
CA LEU A 82 -13.66 3.16 15.73
C LEU A 82 -13.55 4.27 16.78
N THR A 83 -14.25 4.11 17.89
CA THR A 83 -14.05 4.98 19.05
C THR A 83 -13.03 4.33 19.99
N TYR A 84 -11.91 4.99 20.19
CA TYR A 84 -10.88 4.57 21.15
C TYR A 84 -10.59 5.69 22.13
N LYS A 85 -10.79 5.42 23.43
CA LYS A 85 -10.62 6.41 24.50
C LYS A 85 -11.36 7.73 24.24
N GLY A 86 -12.61 7.66 23.73
CA GLY A 86 -13.43 8.83 23.40
C GLY A 86 -13.02 9.58 22.14
N LYS A 87 -12.03 9.10 21.40
CA LYS A 87 -11.59 9.69 20.13
C LYS A 87 -11.95 8.79 18.95
N SER A 88 -12.36 9.40 17.86
CA SER A 88 -12.54 8.68 16.61
C SER A 88 -11.17 8.34 16.01
N VAL A 89 -10.97 7.06 15.68
CA VAL A 89 -9.77 6.54 15.03
C VAL A 89 -10.14 5.60 13.89
N THR A 90 -9.35 5.59 12.84
CA THR A 90 -9.55 4.64 11.74
C THR A 90 -9.09 3.23 12.16
N SER A 91 -9.88 2.21 11.83
CA SER A 91 -9.50 0.81 12.07
C SER A 91 -8.16 0.46 11.44
N ASN A 92 -7.36 -0.35 12.14
CA ASN A 92 -6.12 -0.93 11.61
C ASN A 92 -6.38 -2.14 10.68
N ILE A 93 -7.64 -2.64 10.64
CA ILE A 93 -8.07 -3.66 9.70
C ILE A 93 -8.53 -2.94 8.43
N ARG A 94 -8.01 -3.39 7.30
CA ARG A 94 -8.44 -2.99 5.96
C ARG A 94 -9.09 -4.19 5.29
N THR A 95 -10.30 -3.98 4.79
CA THR A 95 -10.95 -4.92 3.88
C THR A 95 -10.70 -4.48 2.46
N THR A 96 -10.33 -5.40 1.58
CA THR A 96 -10.18 -5.13 0.15
C THR A 96 -11.08 -6.06 -0.65
N ILE A 97 -11.93 -5.48 -1.49
CA ILE A 97 -12.75 -6.18 -2.46
C ILE A 97 -12.06 -6.09 -3.81
N HIS A 98 -11.86 -7.24 -4.47
CA HIS A 98 -11.13 -7.34 -5.72
C HIS A 98 -12.06 -7.51 -6.91
N GLY A 99 -11.77 -6.78 -7.98
CA GLY A 99 -12.48 -6.87 -9.25
C GLY A 99 -13.78 -6.06 -9.30
N LEU A 100 -14.05 -5.49 -10.48
CA LEU A 100 -15.20 -4.59 -10.69
C LEU A 100 -16.55 -5.25 -10.39
N GLN A 101 -16.68 -6.55 -10.67
CA GLN A 101 -17.94 -7.27 -10.45
C GLN A 101 -18.26 -7.35 -8.96
N GLN A 102 -17.31 -7.79 -8.13
CA GLN A 102 -17.51 -7.87 -6.67
C GLN A 102 -17.68 -6.47 -6.06
N ILE A 103 -16.96 -5.47 -6.57
CA ILE A 103 -17.12 -4.07 -6.12
C ILE A 103 -18.55 -3.58 -6.41
N LYS A 104 -19.08 -3.81 -7.60
CA LYS A 104 -20.47 -3.45 -7.95
C LYS A 104 -21.47 -4.16 -7.04
N GLN A 105 -21.28 -5.46 -6.80
CA GLN A 105 -22.14 -6.24 -5.91
C GLN A 105 -22.12 -5.68 -4.48
N TYR A 106 -20.94 -5.38 -3.94
CA TYR A 106 -20.84 -4.74 -2.63
C TYR A 106 -21.56 -3.39 -2.57
N CYS A 107 -21.43 -2.55 -3.60
CA CYS A 107 -22.11 -1.25 -3.65
C CYS A 107 -23.65 -1.36 -3.66
N LEU A 108 -24.20 -2.48 -4.11
CA LEU A 108 -25.64 -2.74 -4.10
C LEU A 108 -26.13 -3.30 -2.76
N GLN A 109 -25.32 -4.09 -2.07
CA GLN A 109 -25.74 -4.89 -0.92
C GLN A 109 -25.23 -4.36 0.43
N ASP A 110 -24.14 -3.62 0.43
CA ASP A 110 -23.39 -3.16 1.63
C ASP A 110 -23.08 -4.30 2.63
N ASN A 111 -22.87 -5.51 2.14
CA ASN A 111 -22.46 -6.67 2.92
C ASN A 111 -21.44 -7.53 2.16
N PHE A 112 -20.92 -8.59 2.80
CA PHE A 112 -19.88 -9.46 2.24
C PHE A 112 -20.34 -10.92 2.06
N ASP A 113 -21.63 -11.18 2.03
CA ASP A 113 -22.16 -12.56 2.11
C ASP A 113 -21.71 -13.41 0.92
N ASP A 114 -21.82 -12.89 -0.29
CA ASP A 114 -21.43 -13.59 -1.53
C ASP A 114 -20.09 -13.09 -2.09
N LEU A 115 -19.28 -12.41 -1.28
CA LEU A 115 -18.01 -11.84 -1.71
C LEU A 115 -16.81 -12.55 -1.10
N THR A 116 -15.68 -12.47 -1.77
CA THR A 116 -14.39 -12.99 -1.32
C THR A 116 -13.41 -11.87 -0.98
N PRO A 117 -13.72 -11.02 0.02
CA PRO A 117 -12.82 -9.94 0.41
C PRO A 117 -11.57 -10.49 1.09
N THR A 118 -10.49 -9.70 1.04
CA THR A 118 -9.30 -9.94 1.85
C THR A 118 -9.29 -9.00 3.04
N PHE A 119 -8.90 -9.52 4.21
CA PHE A 119 -8.75 -8.74 5.43
C PHE A 119 -7.28 -8.68 5.79
N ILE A 120 -6.76 -7.45 5.95
CA ILE A 120 -5.36 -7.23 6.27
C ILE A 120 -5.28 -6.29 7.47
N LYS A 121 -4.53 -6.70 8.49
CA LYS A 121 -4.18 -5.86 9.62
C LYS A 121 -2.79 -5.30 9.42
N LYS A 122 -2.70 -3.96 9.28
CA LYS A 122 -1.41 -3.27 9.17
C LYS A 122 -0.97 -2.77 10.53
N ARG A 123 0.26 -3.09 10.90
CA ARG A 123 0.92 -2.61 12.12
C ARG A 123 2.21 -1.88 11.77
N LYS A 124 2.59 -0.96 12.63
CA LYS A 124 3.95 -0.43 12.60
C LYS A 124 4.92 -1.53 13.00
N TYR A 125 5.92 -1.75 12.20
CA TYR A 125 7.01 -2.64 12.57
C TYR A 125 7.81 -2.01 13.73
N LYS A 126 7.99 -2.79 14.78
CA LYS A 126 8.84 -2.43 15.93
C LYS A 126 10.05 -3.34 15.87
N GLY A 127 11.12 -2.87 15.24
CA GLY A 127 12.38 -3.61 15.18
C GLY A 127 12.95 -3.92 16.56
N LYS A 128 13.96 -4.79 16.61
CA LYS A 128 14.70 -5.14 17.84
C LYS A 128 15.46 -3.92 18.43
N SER A 129 15.88 -3.01 17.58
CA SER A 129 16.36 -1.68 17.97
C SER A 129 15.16 -0.77 18.19
N LYS A 130 15.19 0.11 19.19
CA LYS A 130 14.11 1.08 19.46
C LYS A 130 13.90 2.11 18.34
N GLU A 131 14.48 1.91 17.17
CA GLU A 131 14.37 2.77 16.00
C GLU A 131 12.96 2.67 15.38
N ASP A 132 12.38 3.80 15.05
CA ASP A 132 11.08 3.84 14.36
C ASP A 132 11.31 3.65 12.86
N TYR A 133 11.22 2.41 12.38
CA TYR A 133 11.31 2.07 10.96
C TYR A 133 10.01 2.34 10.19
N SER A 134 9.06 3.03 10.76
CA SER A 134 7.73 3.15 10.14
C SER A 134 7.72 3.99 8.86
N SER A 135 8.64 4.95 8.71
CA SER A 135 8.81 5.69 7.45
C SER A 135 10.13 6.48 7.44
N ALA A 136 10.77 6.56 6.28
CA ALA A 136 11.93 7.40 6.02
C ALA A 136 11.79 8.08 4.66
N SER A 137 12.35 9.29 4.54
CA SER A 137 12.38 10.06 3.29
C SER A 137 13.74 9.96 2.65
N SER A 138 13.82 9.86 1.32
CA SER A 138 15.10 9.75 0.62
C SER A 138 15.95 11.04 0.64
N GLY A 139 15.31 12.18 0.91
CA GLY A 139 15.98 13.49 0.89
C GLY A 139 16.34 14.03 -0.51
N ILE A 140 16.61 13.17 -1.48
CA ILE A 140 17.01 13.55 -2.85
C ILE A 140 15.80 13.58 -3.79
N TYR A 141 14.91 12.58 -3.66
CA TYR A 141 13.72 12.45 -4.48
C TYR A 141 12.47 12.56 -3.61
N PRO A 142 11.33 13.00 -4.18
CA PRO A 142 10.05 13.04 -3.47
C PRO A 142 9.49 11.63 -3.24
N MET A 143 10.29 10.80 -2.58
CA MET A 143 9.98 9.40 -2.26
C MET A 143 10.10 9.17 -0.77
N ARG A 144 9.25 8.29 -0.26
CA ARG A 144 9.38 7.77 1.08
C ARG A 144 9.40 6.24 1.06
N ALA A 145 10.24 5.67 1.90
CA ALA A 145 10.19 4.25 2.21
C ALA A 145 9.31 4.02 3.43
N THR A 146 8.57 2.94 3.45
CA THR A 146 7.81 2.48 4.62
C THR A 146 8.06 1.00 4.86
N LEU A 147 8.16 0.62 6.14
CA LEU A 147 8.23 -0.77 6.57
C LEU A 147 7.06 -1.04 7.51
N LYS A 148 6.24 -2.01 7.16
CA LYS A 148 5.04 -2.38 7.93
C LYS A 148 4.92 -3.88 8.02
N GLU A 149 4.34 -4.32 9.12
CA GLU A 149 3.88 -5.69 9.28
C GLU A 149 2.47 -5.80 8.70
N GLU A 150 2.26 -6.71 7.74
CA GLU A 150 0.96 -7.03 7.17
C GLU A 150 0.55 -8.45 7.58
N ILE A 151 -0.50 -8.54 8.37
CA ILE A 151 -1.08 -9.80 8.83
C ILE A 151 -2.36 -10.05 8.04
N LYS A 152 -2.39 -11.12 7.25
CA LYS A 152 -3.62 -11.60 6.62
C LYS A 152 -4.48 -12.23 7.69
N LEU A 153 -5.75 -11.86 7.72
CA LEU A 153 -6.73 -12.39 8.65
C LEU A 153 -7.74 -13.24 7.88
N ASP A 154 -8.19 -14.34 8.48
CA ASP A 154 -9.29 -15.12 7.97
C ASP A 154 -10.64 -14.44 8.26
N LYS A 155 -11.67 -14.70 7.42
CA LYS A 155 -13.04 -14.16 7.62
C LYS A 155 -13.62 -14.59 8.97
N LEU A 156 -13.21 -15.74 9.50
CA LEU A 156 -13.67 -16.29 10.76
C LEU A 156 -12.84 -15.86 11.98
N ASP A 157 -11.79 -15.10 11.77
CA ASP A 157 -11.01 -14.55 12.89
C ASP A 157 -11.88 -13.67 13.78
N LYS A 158 -11.73 -13.82 15.10
CA LYS A 158 -12.50 -13.04 16.08
C LYS A 158 -12.40 -11.53 15.87
N GLU A 159 -11.23 -11.05 15.43
CA GLU A 159 -11.00 -9.64 15.14
C GLU A 159 -11.81 -9.21 13.91
N VAL A 160 -11.89 -10.05 12.87
CA VAL A 160 -12.66 -9.77 11.65
C VAL A 160 -14.17 -9.83 11.96
N LEU A 161 -14.61 -10.83 12.71
CA LEU A 161 -16.02 -10.93 13.13
C LEU A 161 -16.45 -9.70 13.95
N SER A 162 -15.62 -9.26 14.88
CA SER A 162 -15.85 -8.02 15.64
C SER A 162 -15.83 -6.78 14.76
N PHE A 163 -14.92 -6.74 13.78
CA PHE A 163 -14.84 -5.66 12.80
C PHE A 163 -16.08 -5.60 11.91
N LEU A 164 -16.66 -6.74 11.52
CA LEU A 164 -17.85 -6.83 10.69
C LEU A 164 -19.17 -6.65 11.48
N ASN A 165 -19.12 -6.80 12.80
CA ASN A 165 -20.32 -6.64 13.63
C ASN A 165 -20.90 -5.22 13.47
N ASN A 166 -22.22 -5.13 13.28
CA ASN A 166 -22.95 -3.89 12.99
C ASN A 166 -22.40 -3.12 11.77
N TRP A 167 -21.99 -3.84 10.72
CA TRP A 167 -21.36 -3.28 9.53
C TRP A 167 -22.15 -2.14 8.90
N SER A 168 -23.45 -2.31 8.72
CA SER A 168 -24.36 -1.32 8.10
C SER A 168 -24.38 0.03 8.83
N HIS A 169 -24.14 0.04 10.14
CA HIS A 169 -24.16 1.26 10.97
C HIS A 169 -22.80 1.91 11.17
N LYS A 170 -21.71 1.32 10.61
CA LYS A 170 -20.37 1.89 10.76
C LYS A 170 -20.10 3.00 9.77
N ASN A 171 -19.42 4.05 10.22
CA ASN A 171 -18.81 5.02 9.32
C ASN A 171 -17.70 4.34 8.54
N LYS A 172 -17.73 4.42 7.21
CA LYS A 172 -16.82 3.75 6.31
C LYS A 172 -16.02 4.74 5.49
N TYR A 173 -14.74 4.46 5.30
CA TYR A 173 -13.83 5.19 4.43
C TYR A 173 -13.49 4.31 3.26
N PHE A 174 -13.78 4.77 2.06
CA PHE A 174 -13.58 4.05 0.82
C PHE A 174 -12.37 4.58 0.07
N ARG A 175 -11.56 3.68 -0.49
CA ARG A 175 -10.50 4.01 -1.44
C ARG A 175 -10.62 3.07 -2.63
N TYR A 176 -11.14 3.57 -3.73
CA TYR A 176 -11.12 2.84 -5.00
C TYR A 176 -9.75 3.01 -5.65
N LYS A 177 -9.17 1.91 -6.09
CA LYS A 177 -7.86 1.85 -6.72
C LYS A 177 -7.96 1.18 -8.07
N LYS A 178 -7.39 1.83 -9.07
CA LYS A 178 -7.09 1.23 -10.36
C LYS A 178 -5.58 1.08 -10.45
N ARG A 179 -5.10 -0.16 -10.50
CA ARG A 179 -3.69 -0.50 -10.39
C ARG A 179 -3.20 -1.21 -11.65
N TYR A 180 -2.04 -0.82 -12.12
CA TYR A 180 -1.25 -1.50 -13.13
C TYR A 180 0.03 -1.99 -12.46
N SER A 181 0.25 -3.30 -12.43
CA SER A 181 1.40 -3.91 -11.78
C SER A 181 2.40 -4.42 -12.83
N TYR A 182 3.65 -4.14 -12.60
CA TYR A 182 4.78 -4.56 -13.42
C TYR A 182 5.77 -5.29 -12.55
N ILE A 183 6.13 -6.52 -12.93
CA ILE A 183 7.00 -7.38 -12.15
C ILE A 183 8.25 -7.66 -12.98
N THR A 184 9.43 -7.51 -12.38
CA THR A 184 10.70 -7.89 -13.00
C THR A 184 10.73 -9.40 -13.29
N HIS A 185 11.52 -9.81 -14.31
CA HIS A 185 11.64 -11.23 -14.69
C HIS A 185 12.15 -12.11 -13.55
N ASP A 186 13.03 -11.59 -12.71
CA ASP A 186 13.54 -12.26 -11.50
C ASP A 186 12.53 -12.26 -10.34
N LYS A 187 11.40 -11.57 -10.49
CA LYS A 187 10.33 -11.41 -9.48
C LYS A 187 10.76 -10.72 -8.18
N LEU A 188 11.92 -10.07 -8.15
CA LEU A 188 12.42 -9.37 -6.96
C LEU A 188 11.73 -8.02 -6.76
N TRP A 189 11.29 -7.37 -7.85
CA TRP A 189 10.69 -6.05 -7.81
C TRP A 189 9.32 -6.01 -8.45
N ARG A 190 8.43 -5.27 -7.83
CA ARG A 190 7.12 -4.93 -8.39
C ARG A 190 6.96 -3.41 -8.37
N ILE A 191 6.57 -2.86 -9.51
CA ILE A 191 6.18 -1.45 -9.66
C ILE A 191 4.68 -1.40 -9.81
N ASP A 192 4.00 -0.70 -8.92
CA ASP A 192 2.56 -0.50 -8.96
C ASP A 192 2.25 0.95 -9.34
N LEU A 193 1.70 1.19 -10.53
CA LEU A 193 1.09 2.45 -10.89
C LEU A 193 -0.37 2.42 -10.45
N THR A 194 -0.72 3.23 -9.45
CA THR A 194 -2.05 3.19 -8.84
C THR A 194 -2.73 4.56 -8.88
N ALA A 195 -3.86 4.64 -9.59
CA ALA A 195 -4.77 5.78 -9.46
C ALA A 195 -5.74 5.50 -8.30
N VAL A 196 -5.88 6.47 -7.39
CA VAL A 196 -6.69 6.33 -6.18
C VAL A 196 -7.77 7.40 -6.12
N LYS A 197 -9.01 7.00 -5.84
CA LYS A 197 -10.09 7.91 -5.44
C LYS A 197 -10.55 7.55 -4.03
N SER A 198 -10.54 8.53 -3.14
CA SER A 198 -10.98 8.37 -1.74
C SER A 198 -12.31 9.06 -1.51
N SER A 199 -13.13 8.53 -0.57
CA SER A 199 -14.43 9.11 -0.22
C SER A 199 -14.36 10.55 0.31
N ASN A 200 -13.20 10.94 0.84
CA ASN A 200 -12.99 12.29 1.40
C ASN A 200 -12.40 13.27 0.37
N LYS A 201 -12.16 12.85 -0.87
CA LYS A 201 -11.58 13.70 -1.92
C LYS A 201 -12.40 13.62 -3.19
N ASN A 202 -12.68 14.79 -3.79
CA ASN A 202 -13.47 14.88 -5.03
C ASN A 202 -12.65 14.57 -6.29
N VAL A 203 -11.35 14.41 -6.19
CA VAL A 203 -10.45 14.16 -7.33
C VAL A 203 -9.63 12.90 -7.11
N TYR A 204 -9.21 12.27 -8.21
CA TYR A 204 -8.25 11.18 -8.18
C TYR A 204 -6.85 11.70 -7.80
N SER A 205 -6.13 10.95 -7.02
CA SER A 205 -4.72 11.17 -6.69
C SER A 205 -3.86 9.97 -7.10
#